data_51ad0a8200fc64c170485994e5e8e62e
#
_entry.id   51ad0a8200fc64c170485994e5e8e62e
#
_cell.length_a   1.000
_cell.length_b   1.000
_cell.length_c   1.000
_cell.angle_alpha   90.00
_cell.angle_beta   90.00
_cell.angle_gamma   90.00
#
_symmetry.space_group_name_H-M   'P 1'
#
loop_
_entity.id
_entity.type
_entity.pdbx_description
1 polymer ?
#
loop_
_entity_poly.entity_id
_entity_poly.type
_entity_poly.pdbx_seq_one_letter_code
_entity_poly.pdbx_strand_id
1 'polypeptide(L)'
;MATVDVVDETFLAVPPERLAAEFADPAAWRRFWPDLALRVFTDRGAKGLRWSVVGDAWTGSMEVWLEAVGDGTVLHWFLRVDPVGEPLSRRAATREGVRRQRAAKAVAFALKDRLEAGRPPGVPPGGESPVTSV
;
A
#
# COMPACT_ATOMS: atom_id res chain seq x y z
N MET A 1 -3.26 -19.15 -11.20
CA MET A 1 -3.44 -18.59 -9.84
C MET A 1 -2.09 -18.35 -9.20
N ALA A 2 -1.87 -17.18 -8.64
CA ALA A 2 -0.60 -16.87 -8.01
C ALA A 2 -0.43 -17.65 -6.71
N THR A 3 0.82 -18.03 -6.42
CA THR A 3 1.17 -18.74 -5.18
C THR A 3 0.84 -17.90 -3.95
N VAL A 4 1.15 -16.61 -4.00
CA VAL A 4 0.83 -15.65 -2.94
C VAL A 4 -0.13 -14.63 -3.52
N ASP A 5 -1.31 -14.54 -2.94
CA ASP A 5 -2.37 -13.66 -3.42
C ASP A 5 -2.98 -13.01 -2.18
N VAL A 6 -2.68 -11.73 -1.98
CA VAL A 6 -3.02 -11.01 -0.74
C VAL A 6 -3.73 -9.72 -1.09
N VAL A 7 -4.76 -9.40 -0.32
CA VAL A 7 -5.51 -8.16 -0.42
C VAL A 7 -5.56 -7.52 0.95
N ASP A 8 -5.37 -6.21 1.03
CA ASP A 8 -5.53 -5.44 2.25
C ASP A 8 -6.29 -4.16 1.97
N GLU A 9 -7.07 -3.71 2.94
CA GLU A 9 -7.83 -2.48 2.85
C GLU A 9 -7.73 -1.73 4.16
N THR A 10 -7.45 -0.43 4.09
CA THR A 10 -7.35 0.42 5.28
C THR A 10 -7.88 1.81 4.95
N PHE A 11 -8.76 2.33 5.78
CA PHE A 11 -9.21 3.72 5.64
C PHE A 11 -8.20 4.65 6.27
N LEU A 12 -7.82 5.70 5.52
CA LEU A 12 -7.01 6.80 6.03
C LEU A 12 -7.79 8.11 5.83
N ALA A 13 -7.80 8.93 6.83
CA ALA A 13 -8.53 10.18 6.81
C ALA A 13 -7.68 11.29 6.18
N VAL A 14 -7.22 11.03 4.96
CA VAL A 14 -6.46 11.99 4.14
C VAL A 14 -6.95 11.87 2.69
N PRO A 15 -6.79 12.92 1.89
CA PRO A 15 -7.26 12.88 0.49
C PRO A 15 -6.40 11.93 -0.36
N PRO A 16 -6.98 11.34 -1.42
CA PRO A 16 -6.24 10.40 -2.27
C PRO A 16 -4.94 10.95 -2.84
N GLU A 17 -4.92 12.24 -3.21
CA GLU A 17 -3.74 12.86 -3.81
C GLU A 17 -2.54 12.80 -2.86
N ARG A 18 -2.80 12.91 -1.56
CA ARG A 18 -1.73 12.88 -0.58
C ARG A 18 -1.12 11.49 -0.45
N LEU A 19 -1.96 10.45 -0.50
CA LEU A 19 -1.48 9.08 -0.52
C LEU A 19 -0.79 8.75 -1.83
N ALA A 20 -1.34 9.22 -2.95
CA ALA A 20 -0.71 9.00 -4.26
C ALA A 20 0.72 9.55 -4.28
N ALA A 21 0.95 10.70 -3.65
CA ALA A 21 2.29 11.28 -3.56
C ALA A 21 3.26 10.37 -2.81
N GLU A 22 2.78 9.68 -1.77
CA GLU A 22 3.62 8.74 -1.01
C GLU A 22 4.03 7.55 -1.87
N PHE A 23 3.11 7.01 -2.64
CA PHE A 23 3.36 5.83 -3.47
C PHE A 23 4.04 6.16 -4.80
N ALA A 24 4.13 7.42 -5.17
CA ALA A 24 4.83 7.85 -6.39
C ALA A 24 6.35 7.86 -6.23
N ASP A 25 6.85 7.85 -5.01
CA ASP A 25 8.28 7.95 -4.72
C ASP A 25 8.92 6.57 -4.68
N PRO A 26 9.83 6.25 -5.63
CA PRO A 26 10.49 4.93 -5.61
C PRO A 26 11.30 4.65 -4.34
N ALA A 27 11.78 5.68 -3.65
CA ALA A 27 12.46 5.47 -2.37
C ALA A 27 11.52 4.91 -1.33
N ALA A 28 10.23 5.30 -1.37
CA ALA A 28 9.23 4.74 -0.48
C ALA A 28 9.02 3.26 -0.74
N TRP A 29 9.05 2.82 -2.00
CA TRP A 29 8.86 1.42 -2.33
C TRP A 29 9.93 0.55 -1.69
N ARG A 30 11.18 1.02 -1.67
CA ARG A 30 12.29 0.29 -1.06
C ARG A 30 12.16 0.19 0.45
N ARG A 31 11.52 1.18 1.07
CA ARG A 31 11.21 1.12 2.50
C ARG A 31 10.04 0.20 2.80
N PHE A 32 8.98 0.28 1.98
CA PHE A 32 7.75 -0.47 2.22
C PHE A 32 7.90 -1.95 1.86
N TRP A 33 8.58 -2.23 0.76
CA TRP A 33 8.70 -3.58 0.19
C TRP A 33 10.14 -3.85 -0.23
N PRO A 34 11.05 -3.99 0.75
CA PRO A 34 12.49 -4.04 0.42
C PRO A 34 12.90 -5.25 -0.40
N ASP A 35 12.12 -6.32 -0.38
CA ASP A 35 12.42 -7.54 -1.12
C ASP A 35 11.64 -7.68 -2.44
N LEU A 36 10.94 -6.63 -2.86
CA LEU A 36 10.22 -6.62 -4.14
C LEU A 36 10.88 -5.66 -5.12
N ALA A 37 11.25 -6.17 -6.28
CA ALA A 37 11.74 -5.33 -7.36
C ALA A 37 10.55 -4.89 -8.21
N LEU A 38 10.27 -3.60 -8.20
CA LEU A 38 9.04 -3.03 -8.74
C LEU A 38 9.32 -2.16 -9.96
N ARG A 39 8.47 -2.31 -10.97
CA ARG A 39 8.48 -1.45 -12.15
C ARG A 39 7.05 -0.99 -12.39
N VAL A 40 6.85 0.31 -12.54
CA VAL A 40 5.51 0.84 -12.79
C VAL A 40 4.98 0.28 -14.11
N PHE A 41 3.80 -0.31 -14.04
CA PHE A 41 3.08 -0.84 -15.18
C PHE A 41 1.99 0.13 -15.63
N THR A 42 1.26 0.72 -14.68
CA THR A 42 0.22 1.69 -14.97
C THR A 42 0.21 2.75 -13.87
N ASP A 43 0.27 4.01 -14.25
CA ASP A 43 0.14 5.14 -13.34
C ASP A 43 -1.27 5.72 -13.52
N ARG A 44 -2.07 5.69 -12.47
CA ARG A 44 -3.43 6.22 -12.46
C ARG A 44 -3.54 7.54 -11.71
N GLY A 45 -2.43 8.21 -11.44
CA GLY A 45 -2.41 9.47 -10.71
C GLY A 45 -2.98 9.32 -9.31
N ALA A 46 -3.96 10.14 -8.96
CA ALA A 46 -4.57 10.12 -7.63
C ALA A 46 -5.30 8.81 -7.30
N LYS A 47 -5.53 7.95 -8.29
CA LYS A 47 -6.20 6.66 -8.07
C LYS A 47 -5.24 5.53 -7.77
N GLY A 48 -3.93 5.77 -7.86
CA GLY A 48 -2.93 4.78 -7.47
C GLY A 48 -2.02 4.33 -8.58
N LEU A 49 -1.36 3.20 -8.33
CA LEU A 49 -0.33 2.64 -9.22
C LEU A 49 -0.45 1.13 -9.31
N ARG A 50 -0.06 0.61 -10.46
CA ARG A 50 0.17 -0.82 -10.65
C ARG A 50 1.63 -1.04 -11.00
N TRP A 51 2.21 -2.06 -10.42
CA TRP A 51 3.60 -2.46 -10.68
C TRP A 51 3.67 -3.89 -11.17
N SER A 52 4.64 -4.15 -12.06
CA SER A 52 5.15 -5.50 -12.26
C SER A 52 6.18 -5.77 -11.20
N VAL A 53 6.16 -6.97 -10.65
CA VAL A 53 7.21 -7.46 -9.75
C VAL A 53 8.17 -8.28 -10.61
N VAL A 54 9.41 -7.81 -10.76
CA VAL A 54 10.36 -8.35 -11.74
C VAL A 54 11.72 -8.62 -11.09
N GLY A 55 11.72 -9.24 -9.93
CA GLY A 55 12.94 -9.49 -9.18
C GLY A 55 13.48 -10.90 -9.34
N ASP A 56 14.56 -11.16 -8.61
CA ASP A 56 15.21 -12.47 -8.61
C ASP A 56 14.50 -13.48 -7.71
N ALA A 57 13.73 -13.00 -6.74
CA ALA A 57 13.05 -13.86 -5.79
C ALA A 57 11.56 -14.04 -6.12
N TRP A 58 10.92 -12.97 -6.60
CA TRP A 58 9.48 -12.95 -6.83
C TRP A 58 9.15 -12.35 -8.19
N THR A 59 8.09 -12.87 -8.82
CA THR A 59 7.57 -12.33 -10.07
C THR A 59 6.05 -12.27 -9.98
N GLY A 60 5.47 -11.24 -10.58
CA GLY A 60 4.02 -11.07 -10.60
C GLY A 60 3.60 -9.62 -10.68
N SER A 61 2.62 -9.25 -9.88
CA SER A 61 2.08 -7.89 -9.90
C SER A 61 1.71 -7.41 -8.51
N MET A 62 1.68 -6.08 -8.38
CA MET A 62 1.25 -5.41 -7.17
C MET A 62 0.47 -4.18 -7.56
N GLU A 63 -0.53 -3.83 -6.78
CA GLU A 63 -1.35 -2.65 -7.06
C GLU A 63 -1.71 -1.92 -5.78
N VAL A 64 -1.70 -0.60 -5.84
CA VAL A 64 -2.34 0.28 -4.87
C VAL A 64 -3.46 0.99 -5.58
N TRP A 65 -4.68 0.85 -5.06
CA TRP A 65 -5.85 1.57 -5.55
C TRP A 65 -6.37 2.46 -4.43
N LEU A 66 -6.52 3.74 -4.73
CA LEU A 66 -6.93 4.75 -3.78
C LEU A 66 -8.36 5.16 -4.09
N GLU A 67 -9.26 4.75 -3.24
CA GLU A 67 -10.69 5.01 -3.41
C GLU A 67 -11.12 6.14 -2.49
N ALA A 68 -11.58 7.25 -3.07
CA ALA A 68 -12.12 8.35 -2.28
C ALA A 68 -13.42 7.91 -1.62
N VAL A 69 -13.50 8.01 -0.30
CA VAL A 69 -14.66 7.62 0.48
C VAL A 69 -14.86 8.66 1.58
N GLY A 70 -16.02 9.34 1.54
CA GLY A 70 -16.30 10.37 2.53
C GLY A 70 -15.23 11.45 2.51
N ASP A 71 -14.66 11.72 3.67
CA ASP A 71 -13.59 12.71 3.83
C ASP A 71 -12.19 12.09 3.84
N GLY A 72 -12.06 10.88 3.33
CA GLY A 72 -10.78 10.20 3.32
C GLY A 72 -10.64 9.26 2.14
N THR A 73 -9.81 8.26 2.32
CA THR A 73 -9.44 7.31 1.28
C THR A 73 -9.39 5.90 1.84
N VAL A 74 -9.94 4.96 1.11
CA VAL A 74 -9.66 3.54 1.36
C VAL A 74 -8.44 3.16 0.52
N LEU A 75 -7.40 2.75 1.19
CA LEU A 75 -6.18 2.25 0.56
C LEU A 75 -6.35 0.76 0.34
N HIS A 76 -6.49 0.38 -0.93
CA HIS A 76 -6.53 -1.03 -1.33
C HIS A 76 -5.15 -1.43 -1.80
N TRP A 77 -4.67 -2.56 -1.31
CA TRP A 77 -3.39 -3.10 -1.72
C TRP A 77 -3.56 -4.55 -2.15
N PHE A 78 -2.98 -4.89 -3.30
CA PHE A 78 -3.08 -6.21 -3.90
C PHE A 78 -1.68 -6.69 -4.22
N LEU A 79 -1.38 -7.94 -3.87
CA LEU A 79 -0.12 -8.57 -4.26
C LEU A 79 -0.41 -9.96 -4.81
N ARG A 80 0.08 -10.24 -6.00
CA ARG A 80 -0.04 -11.54 -6.65
C ARG A 80 1.31 -11.92 -7.19
N VAL A 81 2.01 -12.81 -6.49
CA VAL A 81 3.38 -13.17 -6.87
C VAL A 81 3.62 -14.67 -6.75
N ASP A 82 4.58 -15.12 -7.54
CA ASP A 82 5.11 -16.47 -7.47
C ASP A 82 6.60 -16.40 -7.19
N PRO A 83 7.16 -17.41 -6.51
CA PRO A 83 8.61 -17.49 -6.36
C PRO A 83 9.25 -17.76 -7.70
N VAL A 84 10.43 -17.19 -7.94
CA VAL A 84 11.17 -17.40 -9.20
C VAL A 84 11.88 -18.74 -9.17
N GLY A 85 12.18 -19.35 -8.15
CA GLY A 85 12.85 -20.64 -8.07
C GLY A 85 11.91 -21.77 -7.77
N GLU A 86 12.27 -22.56 -6.78
CA GLU A 86 11.49 -23.69 -6.35
C GLU A 86 10.09 -23.26 -5.91
N PRO A 87 9.06 -24.01 -6.29
CA PRO A 87 7.72 -23.72 -5.79
C PRO A 87 7.65 -23.83 -4.28
N LEU A 88 6.83 -22.97 -3.66
CA LEU A 88 6.60 -23.06 -2.23
C LEU A 88 5.65 -24.20 -1.90
N SER A 89 5.88 -24.88 -0.78
CA SER A 89 4.88 -25.76 -0.22
C SER A 89 3.64 -24.96 0.14
N ARG A 90 2.50 -25.63 0.29
CA ARG A 90 1.25 -24.98 0.70
C ARG A 90 1.42 -24.24 2.01
N ARG A 91 2.12 -24.86 2.97
CA ARG A 91 2.37 -24.26 4.29
C ARG A 91 3.25 -23.01 4.17
N ALA A 92 4.31 -23.09 3.37
CA ALA A 92 5.20 -21.95 3.15
C ALA A 92 4.47 -20.82 2.45
N ALA A 93 3.63 -21.12 1.46
CA ALA A 93 2.82 -20.11 0.76
C ALA A 93 1.86 -19.41 1.72
N THR A 94 1.23 -20.16 2.61
CA THR A 94 0.33 -19.59 3.62
C THR A 94 1.08 -18.66 4.57
N ARG A 95 2.25 -19.09 5.05
CA ARG A 95 3.07 -18.24 5.93
C ARG A 95 3.49 -16.95 5.22
N GLU A 96 3.87 -17.06 3.96
CA GLU A 96 4.26 -15.88 3.19
C GLU A 96 3.09 -14.93 3.02
N GLY A 97 1.89 -15.44 2.73
CA GLY A 97 0.69 -14.63 2.63
C GLY A 97 0.41 -13.86 3.90
N VAL A 98 0.50 -14.52 5.06
CA VAL A 98 0.29 -13.88 6.36
C VAL A 98 1.34 -12.81 6.61
N ARG A 99 2.61 -13.10 6.30
CA ARG A 99 3.69 -12.14 6.46
C ARG A 99 3.45 -10.87 5.61
N ARG A 100 3.04 -11.08 4.36
CA ARG A 100 2.74 -9.96 3.45
C ARG A 100 1.55 -9.14 3.91
N GLN A 101 0.51 -9.81 4.42
CA GLN A 101 -0.66 -9.13 4.96
C GLN A 101 -0.29 -8.24 6.14
N ARG A 102 0.50 -8.77 7.05
CA ARG A 102 0.95 -8.02 8.23
C ARG A 102 1.85 -6.85 7.83
N ALA A 103 2.73 -7.06 6.86
CA ALA A 103 3.60 -5.99 6.37
C ALA A 103 2.79 -4.88 5.71
N ALA A 104 1.77 -5.23 4.92
CA ALA A 104 0.89 -4.26 4.29
C ALA A 104 0.14 -3.44 5.33
N LYS A 105 -0.37 -4.10 6.36
CA LYS A 105 -1.09 -3.42 7.44
C LYS A 105 -0.16 -2.49 8.21
N ALA A 106 1.09 -2.89 8.42
CA ALA A 106 2.09 -2.06 9.09
C ALA A 106 2.40 -0.79 8.27
N VAL A 107 2.52 -0.92 6.95
CA VAL A 107 2.71 0.23 6.05
C VAL A 107 1.51 1.17 6.15
N ALA A 108 0.29 0.62 6.07
CA ALA A 108 -0.92 1.43 6.12
C ALA A 108 -1.04 2.19 7.44
N PHE A 109 -0.77 1.53 8.56
CA PHE A 109 -0.85 2.18 9.87
C PHE A 109 0.25 3.21 10.08
N ALA A 110 1.45 2.97 9.57
CA ALA A 110 2.52 3.97 9.63
C ALA A 110 2.16 5.22 8.84
N LEU A 111 1.58 5.05 7.66
CA LEU A 111 1.08 6.17 6.86
C LEU A 111 -0.05 6.89 7.58
N LYS A 112 -0.96 6.14 8.17
CA LYS A 112 -2.08 6.70 8.92
C LYS A 112 -1.58 7.57 10.06
N ASP A 113 -0.66 7.06 10.87
CA ASP A 113 -0.11 7.79 11.99
C ASP A 113 0.57 9.10 11.55
N ARG A 114 1.35 9.03 10.49
CA ARG A 114 2.13 10.18 10.02
C ARG A 114 1.26 11.20 9.30
N LEU A 115 0.36 10.74 8.42
CA LEU A 115 -0.41 11.66 7.57
C LEU A 115 -1.63 12.23 8.27
N GLU A 116 -2.25 11.50 9.18
CA GLU A 116 -3.37 12.03 9.95
C GLU A 116 -2.91 12.94 11.08
N ALA A 117 -1.68 12.82 11.52
CA ALA A 117 -1.04 13.72 12.49
C ALA A 117 -1.88 13.94 13.76
N GLY A 118 -2.47 12.85 14.29
CA GLY A 118 -3.27 12.93 15.51
C GLY A 118 -4.63 13.58 15.31
N ARG A 119 -5.08 13.72 14.08
CA ARG A 119 -6.37 14.33 13.77
C ARG A 119 -7.51 13.54 14.44
N PRO A 120 -8.40 14.21 15.18
CA PRO A 120 -9.52 13.51 15.81
C PRO A 120 -10.51 12.98 14.78
N PRO A 121 -11.30 11.97 15.12
CA PRO A 121 -12.37 11.49 14.24
C PRO A 121 -13.32 12.63 13.86
N GLY A 122 -13.76 12.64 12.60
CA GLY A 122 -14.69 13.64 12.12
C GLY A 122 -14.07 14.95 11.68
N VAL A 123 -12.76 15.12 11.86
CA VAL A 123 -12.07 16.31 11.36
C VAL A 123 -11.65 16.04 9.92
N PRO A 124 -11.92 16.96 8.97
CA PRO A 124 -11.57 16.74 7.58
C PRO A 124 -10.09 16.49 7.37
N PRO A 125 -9.74 15.63 6.40
CA PRO A 125 -8.34 15.33 6.13
C PRO A 125 -7.61 16.55 5.57
N GLY A 126 -6.36 16.72 6.02
CA GLY A 126 -5.50 17.79 5.53
C GLY A 126 -5.98 19.18 5.89
N GLY A 127 -7.03 19.28 6.68
CA GLY A 127 -7.52 20.56 7.11
C GLY A 127 -6.52 21.25 8.00
N GLU A 128 -6.23 22.51 7.73
CA GLU A 128 -5.57 23.31 8.71
C GLU A 128 -6.46 23.29 9.92
N SER A 129 -5.87 23.00 11.02
CA SER A 129 -6.62 23.09 12.24
C SER A 129 -6.98 24.56 12.43
N PRO A 130 -8.24 24.92 12.42
CA PRO A 130 -8.60 26.32 12.68
C PRO A 130 -8.19 26.74 14.08
N VAL A 131 -8.00 25.78 14.92
CA VAL A 131 -7.57 26.01 16.28
C VAL A 131 -6.16 26.56 16.34
N THR A 132 -5.33 26.16 15.42
CA THR A 132 -3.94 26.59 15.43
C THR A 132 -3.78 28.05 15.07
N SER A 133 -4.79 28.65 14.54
CA SER A 133 -4.74 30.05 14.18
C SER A 133 -5.00 30.96 15.38
N VAL A 134 -5.27 30.41 16.47
CA VAL A 134 -5.52 31.20 17.68
C VAL A 134 -4.24 31.66 18.27
#